data_9c27cd2efeabfeee86513e22a73df33c
#
_entry.id   9c27cd2efeabfeee86513e22a73df33c
#
_cell.length_a   1.000
_cell.length_b   1.000
_cell.length_c   1.000
_cell.angle_alpha   90.00
_cell.angle_beta   90.00
_cell.angle_gamma   90.00
#
_symmetry.space_group_name_H-M   'P 1'
#
loop_
_entity.id
_entity.type
_entity.pdbx_description
1 polymer ?
#
loop_
_entity_poly.entity_id
_entity_poly.type
_entity_poly.pdbx_seq_one_letter_code
_entity_poly.pdbx_strand_id
1 'polypeptide(L)'
;MADTLCIAHLFDEAVQQSKKTLQMDPNFAIGHYELGQAFEQKHMHDQAIAEFQKAIEVSGHSGVFDSNLAYVYAVLGRKEEAIKIAKDLEAQHDQNPSAEANIALIYVGLGDQDQAMLWLNRGYEARFNPSILLRPAFDPLRSDAQFKDLLRRIGLPR
;
A
#
# COMPACT_ATOMS: atom_id res chain seq x y z
N MET A 1 -2.19 -14.80 3.60
CA MET A 1 -3.42 -15.33 2.93
C MET A 1 -4.42 -14.23 2.59
N ALA A 2 -4.76 -13.32 3.53
CA ALA A 2 -5.69 -12.22 3.24
C ALA A 2 -5.16 -11.23 2.19
N ASP A 3 -3.86 -10.96 2.16
CA ASP A 3 -3.23 -10.11 1.12
C ASP A 3 -3.44 -10.68 -0.30
N THR A 4 -3.33 -12.00 -0.48
CA THR A 4 -3.63 -12.66 -1.76
C THR A 4 -5.11 -12.51 -2.15
N LEU A 5 -6.02 -12.53 -1.19
CA LEU A 5 -7.46 -12.32 -1.42
C LEU A 5 -7.77 -10.88 -1.82
N CYS A 6 -7.06 -9.90 -1.24
CA CYS A 6 -7.16 -8.50 -1.67
C CYS A 6 -6.69 -8.31 -3.12
N ILE A 7 -5.58 -8.91 -3.50
CA ILE A 7 -5.09 -8.90 -4.90
C ILE A 7 -6.09 -9.54 -5.85
N ALA A 8 -6.80 -10.58 -5.41
CA ALA A 8 -7.85 -11.24 -6.18
C ALA A 8 -9.23 -10.57 -6.12
N HIS A 9 -9.35 -9.40 -5.47
CA HIS A 9 -10.61 -8.67 -5.26
C HIS A 9 -11.68 -9.44 -4.43
N LEU A 10 -11.24 -10.36 -3.57
CA LEU A 10 -12.11 -11.13 -2.65
C LEU A 10 -12.10 -10.50 -1.26
N PHE A 11 -12.61 -9.28 -1.17
CA PHE A 11 -12.42 -8.43 0.02
C PHE A 11 -13.19 -8.91 1.27
N ASP A 12 -14.36 -9.51 1.10
CA ASP A 12 -15.14 -10.04 2.24
C ASP A 12 -14.44 -11.24 2.88
N GLU A 13 -13.91 -12.12 2.07
CA GLU A 13 -13.11 -13.27 2.51
C GLU A 13 -11.82 -12.81 3.17
N ALA A 14 -11.17 -11.76 2.65
CA ALA A 14 -9.99 -11.17 3.25
C ALA A 14 -10.29 -10.64 4.65
N VAL A 15 -11.38 -9.87 4.83
CA VAL A 15 -11.82 -9.38 6.15
C VAL A 15 -12.07 -10.53 7.12
N GLN A 16 -12.76 -11.58 6.69
CA GLN A 16 -13.05 -12.73 7.55
C GLN A 16 -11.79 -13.49 7.96
N GLN A 17 -10.88 -13.70 7.01
CA GLN A 17 -9.63 -14.39 7.27
C GLN A 17 -8.75 -13.61 8.24
N SER A 18 -8.58 -12.30 8.03
CA SER A 18 -7.79 -11.45 8.92
C SER A 18 -8.38 -11.41 10.33
N LYS A 19 -9.71 -11.25 10.46
CA LYS A 19 -10.40 -11.32 11.76
C LYS A 19 -10.18 -12.65 12.48
N LYS A 20 -10.22 -13.77 11.76
CA LYS A 20 -9.94 -15.09 12.33
C LYS A 20 -8.50 -15.20 12.82
N THR A 21 -7.54 -14.66 12.07
CA THR A 21 -6.14 -14.61 12.47
C THR A 21 -5.98 -13.79 13.76
N LEU A 22 -6.61 -12.62 13.84
CA LEU A 22 -6.56 -11.74 15.02
C LEU A 22 -7.31 -12.28 16.25
N GLN A 23 -8.27 -13.20 16.07
CA GLN A 23 -8.86 -13.93 17.20
C GLN A 23 -7.85 -14.89 17.85
N MET A 24 -6.91 -15.43 17.06
CA MET A 24 -5.86 -16.33 17.56
C MET A 24 -4.69 -15.55 18.17
N ASP A 25 -4.33 -14.43 17.56
CA ASP A 25 -3.29 -13.51 18.03
C ASP A 25 -3.71 -12.06 17.82
N PRO A 26 -4.27 -11.40 18.87
CA PRO A 26 -4.72 -10.01 18.80
C PRO A 26 -3.60 -8.98 18.59
N ASN A 27 -2.35 -9.36 18.75
CA ASN A 27 -1.18 -8.50 18.58
C ASN A 27 -0.38 -8.84 17.31
N PHE A 28 -0.97 -9.57 16.37
CA PHE A 28 -0.32 -9.89 15.11
C PHE A 28 -0.38 -8.71 14.15
N ALA A 29 0.70 -7.93 14.06
CA ALA A 29 0.75 -6.69 13.27
C ALA A 29 0.37 -6.90 11.79
N ILE A 30 0.83 -8.01 11.17
CA ILE A 30 0.48 -8.33 9.78
C ILE A 30 -1.03 -8.60 9.64
N GLY A 31 -1.67 -9.21 10.63
CA GLY A 31 -3.12 -9.43 10.64
C GLY A 31 -3.90 -8.11 10.63
N HIS A 32 -3.47 -7.12 11.43
CA HIS A 32 -4.02 -5.77 11.41
C HIS A 32 -3.79 -5.09 10.06
N TYR A 33 -2.58 -5.19 9.51
CA TYR A 33 -2.26 -4.66 8.18
C TYR A 33 -3.15 -5.26 7.08
N GLU A 34 -3.29 -6.58 7.00
CA GLU A 34 -4.15 -7.27 6.04
C GLU A 34 -5.63 -6.86 6.20
N LEU A 35 -6.10 -6.71 7.44
CA LEU A 35 -7.47 -6.26 7.73
C LEU A 35 -7.68 -4.81 7.29
N GLY A 36 -6.70 -3.94 7.55
CA GLY A 36 -6.70 -2.55 7.09
C GLY A 36 -6.81 -2.43 5.58
N GLN A 37 -6.03 -3.23 4.83
CA GLN A 37 -6.12 -3.28 3.37
C GLN A 37 -7.50 -3.74 2.88
N ALA A 38 -8.06 -4.79 3.49
CA ALA A 38 -9.37 -5.27 3.10
C ALA A 38 -10.48 -4.23 3.37
N PHE A 39 -10.39 -3.50 4.48
CA PHE A 39 -11.30 -2.38 4.77
C PHE A 39 -11.13 -1.22 3.79
N GLU A 40 -9.90 -0.87 3.44
CA GLU A 40 -9.61 0.18 2.46
C GLU A 40 -10.28 -0.14 1.12
N GLN A 41 -10.12 -1.34 0.61
CA GLN A 41 -10.73 -1.78 -0.65
C GLN A 41 -12.28 -1.83 -0.59
N LYS A 42 -12.86 -1.93 0.60
CA LYS A 42 -14.31 -1.80 0.84
C LYS A 42 -14.75 -0.36 1.08
N HIS A 43 -13.86 0.62 0.91
CA HIS A 43 -14.10 2.04 1.22
C HIS A 43 -14.50 2.31 2.68
N MET A 44 -14.13 1.41 3.60
CA MET A 44 -14.35 1.52 5.04
C MET A 44 -13.14 2.22 5.68
N HIS A 45 -12.89 3.46 5.27
CA HIS A 45 -11.63 4.17 5.51
C HIS A 45 -11.30 4.38 6.99
N ASP A 46 -12.29 4.71 7.84
CA ASP A 46 -12.06 4.88 9.28
C ASP A 46 -11.57 3.58 9.93
N GLN A 47 -12.14 2.45 9.51
CA GLN A 47 -11.72 1.13 10.00
C GLN A 47 -10.33 0.76 9.45
N ALA A 48 -10.03 1.09 8.19
CA ALA A 48 -8.72 0.88 7.62
C ALA A 48 -7.64 1.66 8.37
N ILE A 49 -7.89 2.94 8.69
CA ILE A 49 -7.00 3.78 9.50
C ILE A 49 -6.75 3.15 10.87
N ALA A 50 -7.81 2.72 11.57
CA ALA A 50 -7.69 2.13 12.90
C ALA A 50 -6.81 0.86 12.87
N GLU A 51 -6.98 0.02 11.86
CA GLU A 51 -6.21 -1.22 11.74
C GLU A 51 -4.75 -0.96 11.35
N PHE A 52 -4.47 0.00 10.44
CA PHE A 52 -3.09 0.39 10.13
C PHE A 52 -2.39 1.02 11.34
N GLN A 53 -3.07 1.88 12.10
CA GLN A 53 -2.55 2.45 13.35
C GLN A 53 -2.26 1.35 14.38
N LYS A 54 -3.11 0.33 14.46
CA LYS A 54 -2.88 -0.82 15.35
C LYS A 54 -1.67 -1.64 14.92
N ALA A 55 -1.46 -1.86 13.63
CA ALA A 55 -0.27 -2.52 13.12
C ALA A 55 1.01 -1.75 13.53
N ILE A 56 1.00 -0.42 13.42
CA ILE A 56 2.10 0.46 13.81
C ILE A 56 2.31 0.42 15.35
N GLU A 57 1.24 0.48 16.13
CA GLU A 57 1.30 0.41 17.59
C GLU A 57 1.98 -0.88 18.09
N VAL A 58 1.64 -2.00 17.44
CA VAL A 58 2.12 -3.33 17.86
C VAL A 58 3.58 -3.59 17.44
N SER A 59 3.98 -3.16 16.27
CA SER A 59 5.30 -3.51 15.70
C SER A 59 6.24 -2.34 15.45
N GLY A 60 5.78 -1.12 15.69
CA GLY A 60 6.50 0.10 15.31
C GLY A 60 6.27 0.52 13.86
N HIS A 61 6.84 1.66 13.51
CA HIS A 61 6.79 2.20 12.17
C HIS A 61 7.49 1.30 11.15
N SER A 62 6.87 1.13 10.00
CA SER A 62 7.47 0.47 8.85
C SER A 62 6.98 1.14 7.56
N GLY A 63 7.83 1.18 6.54
CA GLY A 63 7.45 1.78 5.26
C GLY A 63 6.18 1.19 4.65
N VAL A 64 5.88 -0.09 4.92
CA VAL A 64 4.66 -0.74 4.45
C VAL A 64 3.42 -0.25 5.20
N PHE A 65 3.46 -0.19 6.53
CA PHE A 65 2.29 0.23 7.33
C PHE A 65 2.03 1.72 7.17
N ASP A 66 3.09 2.51 7.25
CA ASP A 66 3.02 3.97 7.13
C ASP A 66 2.51 4.40 5.75
N SER A 67 2.96 3.75 4.67
CA SER A 67 2.50 4.09 3.31
C SER A 67 1.03 3.76 3.06
N ASN A 68 0.53 2.66 3.63
CA ASN A 68 -0.88 2.31 3.49
C ASN A 68 -1.77 3.25 4.32
N LEU A 69 -1.34 3.64 5.52
CA LEU A 69 -2.02 4.67 6.31
C LEU A 69 -2.05 6.01 5.55
N ALA A 70 -0.91 6.43 4.99
CA ALA A 70 -0.79 7.66 4.22
C ALA A 70 -1.63 7.62 2.94
N TYR A 71 -1.70 6.48 2.26
CA TYR A 71 -2.58 6.28 1.10
C TYR A 71 -4.05 6.57 1.46
N VAL A 72 -4.54 6.00 2.57
CA VAL A 72 -5.93 6.25 3.02
C VAL A 72 -6.12 7.72 3.39
N TYR A 73 -5.16 8.37 4.05
CA TYR A 73 -5.22 9.81 4.30
C TYR A 73 -5.32 10.61 3.01
N ALA A 74 -4.54 10.27 1.99
CA ALA A 74 -4.55 10.92 0.69
C ALA A 74 -5.91 10.77 -0.02
N VAL A 75 -6.48 9.57 -0.04
CA VAL A 75 -7.81 9.28 -0.61
C VAL A 75 -8.92 10.07 0.10
N LEU A 76 -8.80 10.28 1.41
CA LEU A 76 -9.73 11.11 2.20
C LEU A 76 -9.50 12.62 2.08
N GLY A 77 -8.53 13.05 1.27
CA GLY A 77 -8.17 14.46 1.12
C GLY A 77 -7.34 15.05 2.27
N ARG A 78 -6.86 14.22 3.20
CA ARG A 78 -5.95 14.61 4.30
C ARG A 78 -4.52 14.70 3.77
N LYS A 79 -4.31 15.60 2.79
CA LYS A 79 -3.07 15.68 1.99
C LYS A 79 -1.82 16.00 2.82
N GLU A 80 -1.94 16.90 3.79
CA GLU A 80 -0.78 17.31 4.60
C GLU A 80 -0.21 16.13 5.41
N GLU A 81 -1.10 15.28 5.96
CA GLU A 81 -0.68 14.10 6.71
C GLU A 81 -0.06 13.04 5.79
N ALA A 82 -0.64 12.82 4.62
CA ALA A 82 -0.09 11.92 3.62
C ALA A 82 1.29 12.37 3.13
N ILE A 83 1.44 13.67 2.79
CA ILE A 83 2.71 14.25 2.32
C ILE A 83 3.78 14.20 3.42
N LYS A 84 3.42 14.42 4.69
CA LYS A 84 4.37 14.30 5.79
C LYS A 84 4.97 12.89 5.83
N ILE A 85 4.14 11.86 5.80
CA ILE A 85 4.61 10.47 5.81
C ILE A 85 5.44 10.17 4.56
N ALA A 86 5.02 10.65 3.38
CA ALA A 86 5.81 10.47 2.15
C ALA A 86 7.22 11.04 2.29
N LYS A 87 7.37 12.27 2.81
CA LYS A 87 8.68 12.91 3.03
C LYS A 87 9.53 12.16 4.06
N ASP A 88 8.92 11.63 5.12
CA ASP A 88 9.63 10.85 6.12
C ASP A 88 10.18 9.55 5.50
N LEU A 89 9.41 8.89 4.64
CA LEU A 89 9.85 7.70 3.89
C LEU A 89 10.90 8.04 2.82
N GLU A 90 10.75 9.17 2.11
CA GLU A 90 11.73 9.67 1.15
C GLU A 90 13.09 9.94 1.81
N ALA A 91 13.10 10.49 3.02
CA ALA A 91 14.34 10.75 3.75
C ALA A 91 15.06 9.45 4.18
N GLN A 92 14.36 8.33 4.22
CA GLN A 92 14.86 7.04 4.67
C GLN A 92 15.00 5.99 3.56
N HIS A 93 14.66 6.33 2.31
CA HIS A 93 14.52 5.34 1.23
C HIS A 93 15.81 4.58 0.91
N ASP A 94 16.97 5.20 1.01
CA ASP A 94 18.27 4.56 0.76
C ASP A 94 18.56 3.38 1.70
N GLN A 95 17.85 3.30 2.82
CA GLN A 95 18.03 2.26 3.83
C GLN A 95 17.05 1.09 3.67
N ASN A 96 16.09 1.20 2.75
CA ASN A 96 15.03 0.20 2.57
C ASN A 96 14.77 -0.11 1.09
N PRO A 97 15.15 -1.31 0.59
CA PRO A 97 15.00 -1.67 -0.83
C PRO A 97 13.57 -1.70 -1.38
N SER A 98 12.57 -1.55 -0.53
CA SER A 98 11.14 -1.53 -0.94
C SER A 98 10.48 -0.18 -0.72
N ALA A 99 11.26 0.85 -0.35
CA ALA A 99 10.73 2.16 -0.02
C ALA A 99 10.05 2.82 -1.23
N GLU A 100 10.62 2.65 -2.42
CA GLU A 100 10.16 3.32 -3.64
C GLU A 100 8.71 2.98 -3.97
N ALA A 101 8.34 1.70 -3.90
CA ALA A 101 6.97 1.28 -4.18
C ALA A 101 5.98 1.74 -3.09
N ASN A 102 6.43 1.84 -1.84
CA ASN A 102 5.65 2.36 -0.74
C ASN A 102 5.41 3.87 -0.89
N ILE A 103 6.43 4.63 -1.29
CA ILE A 103 6.31 6.08 -1.58
C ILE A 103 5.39 6.29 -2.79
N ALA A 104 5.57 5.50 -3.87
CA ALA A 104 4.71 5.56 -5.03
C ALA A 104 3.23 5.35 -4.69
N LEU A 105 2.91 4.42 -3.78
CA LEU A 105 1.55 4.18 -3.31
C LEU A 105 0.90 5.45 -2.72
N ILE A 106 1.65 6.22 -1.94
CA ILE A 106 1.15 7.48 -1.36
C ILE A 106 0.81 8.47 -2.47
N TYR A 107 1.69 8.63 -3.47
CA TYR A 107 1.46 9.53 -4.60
C TYR A 107 0.30 9.08 -5.49
N VAL A 108 0.05 7.77 -5.62
CA VAL A 108 -1.18 7.27 -6.25
C VAL A 108 -2.41 7.78 -5.49
N GLY A 109 -2.44 7.67 -4.17
CA GLY A 109 -3.53 8.18 -3.34
C GLY A 109 -3.72 9.70 -3.45
N LEU A 110 -2.63 10.45 -3.58
CA LEU A 110 -2.65 11.91 -3.79
C LEU A 110 -3.11 12.31 -5.20
N GLY A 111 -3.20 11.37 -6.14
CA GLY A 111 -3.50 11.61 -7.54
C GLY A 111 -2.33 12.22 -8.34
N ASP A 112 -1.12 12.21 -7.78
CA ASP A 112 0.10 12.70 -8.43
C ASP A 112 0.75 11.55 -9.21
N GLN A 113 0.27 11.34 -10.43
CA GLN A 113 0.74 10.24 -11.28
C GLN A 113 2.22 10.39 -11.68
N ASP A 114 2.69 11.62 -11.88
CA ASP A 114 4.08 11.88 -12.26
C ASP A 114 5.05 11.45 -11.14
N GLN A 115 4.76 11.83 -9.90
CA GLN A 115 5.54 11.39 -8.74
C GLN A 115 5.43 9.88 -8.51
N ALA A 116 4.24 9.31 -8.63
CA ALA A 116 4.05 7.87 -8.52
C ALA A 116 4.93 7.12 -9.54
N MET A 117 4.92 7.54 -10.81
CA MET A 117 5.73 6.92 -11.86
C MET A 117 7.23 7.13 -11.67
N LEU A 118 7.65 8.31 -11.16
CA LEU A 118 9.04 8.57 -10.82
C LEU A 118 9.55 7.53 -9.80
N TRP A 119 8.81 7.33 -8.71
CA TRP A 119 9.18 6.38 -7.66
C TRP A 119 9.10 4.92 -8.11
N LEU A 120 8.11 4.57 -8.94
CA LEU A 120 8.02 3.21 -9.51
C LEU A 120 9.20 2.89 -10.45
N ASN A 121 9.66 3.85 -11.26
CA ASN A 121 10.82 3.63 -12.10
C ASN A 121 12.12 3.48 -11.29
N ARG A 122 12.30 4.27 -10.23
CA ARG A 122 13.41 4.09 -9.27
C ARG A 122 13.37 2.70 -8.63
N GLY A 123 12.20 2.27 -8.18
CA GLY A 123 12.00 0.94 -7.60
C GLY A 123 12.30 -0.19 -8.60
N TYR A 124 11.97 -0.01 -9.88
CA TYR A 124 12.35 -0.95 -10.93
C TYR A 124 13.88 -1.09 -11.04
N GLU A 125 14.60 0.02 -11.03
CA GLU A 125 16.08 0.03 -11.06
C GLU A 125 16.66 -0.61 -9.79
N ALA A 126 16.07 -0.37 -8.63
CA ALA A 126 16.41 -0.98 -7.34
C ALA A 126 15.95 -2.44 -7.21
N ARG A 127 15.26 -2.99 -8.21
CA ARG A 127 14.75 -4.38 -8.25
C ARG A 127 13.76 -4.69 -7.11
N PHE A 128 12.81 -3.78 -6.84
CA PHE A 128 11.74 -4.04 -5.87
C PHE A 128 10.90 -5.27 -6.24
N ASN A 129 10.13 -5.79 -5.28
CA ASN A 129 9.21 -6.89 -5.55
C ASN A 129 8.03 -6.40 -6.40
N PRO A 130 7.91 -6.83 -7.68
CA PRO A 130 6.90 -6.29 -8.58
C PRO A 130 5.47 -6.74 -8.28
N SER A 131 5.27 -7.76 -7.43
CA SER A 131 3.92 -8.25 -7.10
C SER A 131 3.05 -7.19 -6.41
N ILE A 132 3.66 -6.18 -5.79
CA ILE A 132 2.94 -5.04 -5.18
C ILE A 132 2.09 -4.29 -6.21
N LEU A 133 2.51 -4.24 -7.48
CA LEU A 133 1.78 -3.56 -8.56
C LEU A 133 0.49 -4.28 -8.99
N LEU A 134 0.27 -5.51 -8.51
CA LEU A 134 -0.98 -6.25 -8.73
C LEU A 134 -2.08 -5.85 -7.75
N ARG A 135 -1.75 -5.07 -6.72
CA ARG A 135 -2.72 -4.62 -5.73
C ARG A 135 -3.71 -3.62 -6.35
N PRO A 136 -4.99 -3.66 -5.97
CA PRO A 136 -6.02 -2.75 -6.47
C PRO A 136 -5.69 -1.27 -6.26
N ALA A 137 -4.93 -0.94 -5.23
CA ALA A 137 -4.49 0.44 -4.96
C ALA A 137 -3.72 1.08 -6.14
N PHE A 138 -3.12 0.28 -7.04
CA PHE A 138 -2.44 0.75 -8.26
C PHE A 138 -3.36 0.76 -9.50
N ASP A 139 -4.61 0.34 -9.40
CA ASP A 139 -5.55 0.33 -10.53
C ASP A 139 -5.74 1.72 -11.18
N PRO A 140 -5.69 2.86 -10.45
CA PRO A 140 -5.74 4.18 -11.07
C PRO A 140 -4.66 4.43 -12.12
N LEU A 141 -3.50 3.76 -12.03
CA LEU A 141 -2.41 3.88 -13.00
C LEU A 141 -2.55 2.97 -14.23
N ARG A 142 -3.49 2.00 -14.23
CA ARG A 142 -3.58 1.00 -15.31
C ARG A 142 -3.93 1.59 -16.68
N SER A 143 -4.52 2.77 -16.74
CA SER A 143 -4.76 3.48 -18.00
C SER A 143 -3.51 4.21 -18.51
N ASP A 144 -2.54 4.52 -17.65
CA ASP A 144 -1.35 5.27 -17.97
C ASP A 144 -0.39 4.49 -18.89
N ALA A 145 0.18 5.17 -19.89
CA ALA A 145 1.06 4.54 -20.89
C ALA A 145 2.42 4.15 -20.28
N GLN A 146 2.97 4.95 -19.38
CA GLN A 146 4.24 4.68 -18.73
C GLN A 146 4.11 3.49 -17.76
N PHE A 147 2.98 3.40 -17.04
CA PHE A 147 2.69 2.27 -16.16
C PHE A 147 2.55 0.96 -16.97
N LYS A 148 1.84 1.00 -18.11
CA LYS A 148 1.74 -0.17 -19.01
C LYS A 148 3.11 -0.62 -19.54
N ASP A 149 3.99 0.33 -19.88
CA ASP A 149 5.35 0.03 -20.30
C ASP A 149 6.16 -0.60 -19.16
N LEU A 150 6.04 -0.06 -17.93
CA LEU A 150 6.68 -0.63 -16.75
C LEU A 150 6.23 -2.08 -16.52
N LEU A 151 4.91 -2.36 -16.53
CA LEU A 151 4.37 -3.72 -16.38
C LEU A 151 4.93 -4.67 -17.44
N ARG A 152 5.02 -4.21 -18.69
CA ARG A 152 5.63 -5.00 -19.79
C ARG A 152 7.09 -5.34 -19.51
N ARG A 153 7.89 -4.35 -19.07
CA ARG A 153 9.33 -4.51 -18.78
C ARG A 153 9.59 -5.52 -17.66
N ILE A 154 8.70 -5.60 -16.69
CA ILE A 154 8.80 -6.53 -15.56
C ILE A 154 8.05 -7.85 -15.76
N GLY A 155 7.36 -8.03 -16.91
CA GLY A 155 6.67 -9.28 -17.26
C GLY A 155 5.34 -9.50 -16.53
N LEU A 156 4.70 -8.44 -16.02
CA LEU A 156 3.38 -8.50 -15.38
C LEU A 156 2.24 -8.32 -16.40
N PRO A 157 1.03 -8.87 -16.11
CA PRO A 157 -0.16 -8.64 -16.93
C PRO A 157 -0.54 -7.14 -16.93
N ARG A 158 -1.10 -6.68 -18.06
CA ARG A 158 -1.53 -5.29 -18.30
C ARG A 158 -2.93 -5.04 -17.78
#